data_5d59413d12d8decb19659ad3e3125283
#
_entry.id   5d59413d12d8decb19659ad3e3125283
#
_cell.length_a   1.000
_cell.length_b   1.000
_cell.length_c   1.000
_cell.angle_alpha   90.00
_cell.angle_beta   90.00
_cell.angle_gamma   90.00
#
_symmetry.space_group_name_H-M   'P 1'
#
loop_
_entity.id
_entity.type
_entity.pdbx_description
1 polymer ?
#
loop_
_entity_poly.entity_id
_entity_poly.type
_entity_poly.pdbx_seq_one_letter_code
_entity_poly.pdbx_strand_id
1 'polypeptide(L)'
;MRTTQPAIVCRLGSGLAALILATLLSASWPTAVAAPVTSKQAAAAVIGWLTLDRGHLGETLGTSVQRVETFNDQAGNPLYYIAYLDPSGFVILAADDLVEPIVGFAVAGQFDPSGHNPLGALVSNDLAGRIAYARQAGSVPPNANALQAQAKWRQLSPTNGKPAISPKRLTSVTDVRIAPLTKSMWDQSTTAGAGTTACYNYYTPPNGNGNPNNYPAGCVATAMAQFMRYYQFPSTGVGAASLTIYVDGSPTSYSLRGGDGAGGPYLWSNMPLVPPANPSIAQCQAVGALIADAGATVNMEYASGGSSSSLSDASTALVSTFHFASARYGWNNNSDLGSGLVGMINPNLDARYPVLLSIQGTNGGHAVVVDGYGYSLSTLYHHLNLGWSGTATAWYALPLIDTGIYLFNVVYGCVYNTYTNGSGEIISGRVLDQISRPVANATVTATRSGGGTYTTTTDGQGIYALDRIPPASSYSITVTKANYSPTTGVFATGTSQDRAPTSGRWLICAAR
;
A
#
# COMPACT_ATOMS: atom_id res chain seq x y z
N MET A 1 9.14 10.53 21.92
CA MET A 1 8.07 10.64 22.96
C MET A 1 6.98 9.65 22.61
N ARG A 2 6.76 8.66 23.45
CA ARG A 2 5.70 7.66 23.28
C ARG A 2 4.36 8.33 23.54
N THR A 3 3.51 8.50 22.54
CA THR A 3 2.12 8.87 22.71
C THR A 3 1.30 7.59 22.87
N THR A 4 0.99 7.25 24.08
CA THR A 4 -0.01 6.24 24.43
C THR A 4 -1.38 6.71 23.93
N GLN A 5 -2.03 5.93 23.10
CA GLN A 5 -3.42 6.15 22.71
C GLN A 5 -4.33 6.04 23.95
N PRO A 6 -5.25 6.95 24.16
CA PRO A 6 -6.27 6.75 25.19
C PRO A 6 -7.31 5.74 24.69
N ALA A 7 -7.29 4.54 25.24
CA ALA A 7 -8.43 3.64 25.18
C ALA A 7 -9.52 4.20 26.11
N ILE A 8 -10.59 4.75 25.53
CA ILE A 8 -11.78 5.13 26.32
C ILE A 8 -12.55 3.84 26.63
N VAL A 9 -12.38 3.35 27.82
CA VAL A 9 -13.13 2.22 28.36
C VAL A 9 -14.46 2.75 28.91
N CYS A 10 -15.59 2.28 28.37
CA CYS A 10 -16.89 2.44 29.02
C CYS A 10 -16.83 1.77 30.40
N ARG A 11 -16.82 2.55 31.48
CA ARG A 11 -16.86 2.00 32.84
C ARG A 11 -18.18 1.28 33.07
N LEU A 12 -18.09 -0.03 33.24
CA LEU A 12 -19.11 -0.80 33.96
C LEU A 12 -18.93 -0.53 35.45
N GLY A 13 -19.90 0.09 36.08
CA GLY A 13 -19.94 0.23 37.52
C GLY A 13 -20.34 -1.09 38.14
N SER A 14 -19.63 -1.42 39.17
CA SER A 14 -19.98 -2.12 40.41
C SER A 14 -19.01 -3.25 40.77
N GLY A 15 -18.52 -3.08 41.96
CA GLY A 15 -17.45 -3.74 42.64
C GLY A 15 -17.57 -5.24 42.87
N LEU A 16 -16.39 -5.84 42.94
CA LEU A 16 -16.01 -6.84 43.95
C LEU A 16 -14.48 -6.83 44.03
N ALA A 17 -13.97 -6.43 45.19
CA ALA A 17 -12.57 -6.57 45.52
C ALA A 17 -12.29 -8.06 45.82
N ALA A 18 -11.54 -8.72 44.94
CA ALA A 18 -10.94 -10.02 45.21
C ALA A 18 -9.44 -9.83 45.42
N LEU A 19 -9.01 -10.03 46.63
CA LEU A 19 -7.61 -10.11 47.04
C LEU A 19 -7.02 -11.40 46.46
N ILE A 20 -6.20 -11.31 45.41
CA ILE A 20 -5.45 -12.45 44.89
C ILE A 20 -4.02 -12.38 45.40
N LEU A 21 -3.70 -13.35 46.25
CA LEU A 21 -2.39 -13.66 46.79
C LEU A 21 -1.44 -13.99 45.64
N ALA A 22 -0.43 -13.15 45.40
CA ALA A 22 0.57 -13.37 44.36
C ALA A 22 1.54 -14.46 44.78
N THR A 23 1.30 -15.70 44.38
CA THR A 23 2.33 -16.73 44.31
C THR A 23 3.21 -16.46 43.09
N LEU A 24 4.46 -16.06 43.33
CA LEU A 24 5.51 -15.97 42.35
C LEU A 24 5.84 -17.40 41.85
N LEU A 25 5.10 -17.90 40.87
CA LEU A 25 5.59 -18.94 40.01
C LEU A 25 6.52 -18.23 39.00
N SER A 26 7.81 -18.53 39.10
CA SER A 26 8.79 -18.29 38.08
C SER A 26 8.42 -19.10 36.82
N ALA A 27 7.45 -18.60 36.05
CA ALA A 27 7.18 -19.11 34.73
C ALA A 27 8.41 -18.76 33.89
N SER A 28 9.24 -19.75 33.59
CA SER A 28 10.20 -19.65 32.52
C SER A 28 9.42 -19.33 31.25
N TRP A 29 9.48 -18.10 30.82
CA TRP A 29 8.90 -17.69 29.53
C TRP A 29 9.64 -18.48 28.46
N PRO A 30 8.93 -19.23 27.59
CA PRO A 30 9.60 -19.92 26.51
C PRO A 30 10.29 -18.85 25.67
N THR A 31 11.62 -18.90 25.62
CA THR A 31 12.38 -18.14 24.66
C THR A 31 11.96 -18.67 23.28
N ALA A 32 11.25 -17.87 22.50
CA ALA A 32 10.96 -18.24 21.13
C ALA A 32 12.30 -18.22 20.38
N VAL A 33 12.82 -19.38 20.09
CA VAL A 33 13.98 -19.57 19.22
C VAL A 33 13.46 -19.57 17.79
N ALA A 34 14.08 -18.78 16.90
CA ALA A 34 13.78 -18.77 15.48
C ALA A 34 13.94 -20.19 14.92
N ALA A 35 12.91 -20.69 14.25
CA ALA A 35 12.97 -21.97 13.58
C ALA A 35 12.74 -21.78 12.08
N PRO A 36 13.67 -22.30 11.22
CA PRO A 36 13.46 -22.30 9.78
C PRO A 36 12.17 -23.05 9.43
N VAL A 37 11.36 -22.47 8.58
CA VAL A 37 10.16 -23.07 8.02
C VAL A 37 10.54 -23.89 6.78
N THR A 38 10.00 -25.08 6.64
CA THR A 38 10.20 -25.90 5.44
C THR A 38 9.15 -25.59 4.36
N SER A 39 9.44 -25.93 3.09
CA SER A 39 8.48 -25.77 1.99
C SER A 39 7.16 -26.55 2.21
N LYS A 40 7.24 -27.69 2.90
CA LYS A 40 6.05 -28.49 3.29
C LYS A 40 5.20 -27.73 4.33
N GLN A 41 5.81 -27.09 5.30
CA GLN A 41 5.12 -26.25 6.28
C GLN A 41 4.51 -25.00 5.62
N ALA A 42 5.24 -24.38 4.68
CA ALA A 42 4.75 -23.26 3.89
C ALA A 42 3.49 -23.67 3.09
N ALA A 43 3.53 -24.81 2.36
CA ALA A 43 2.35 -25.34 1.67
C ALA A 43 1.17 -25.58 2.62
N ALA A 44 1.42 -26.18 3.79
CA ALA A 44 0.38 -26.45 4.79
C ALA A 44 -0.22 -25.14 5.33
N ALA A 45 0.60 -24.10 5.54
CA ALA A 45 0.13 -22.81 6.00
C ALA A 45 -0.78 -22.13 4.97
N VAL A 46 -0.45 -22.20 3.67
CA VAL A 46 -1.31 -21.67 2.60
C VAL A 46 -2.64 -22.42 2.54
N ILE A 47 -2.62 -23.75 2.61
CA ILE A 47 -3.85 -24.56 2.63
C ILE A 47 -4.71 -24.19 3.84
N GLY A 48 -4.10 -24.05 5.02
CA GLY A 48 -4.79 -23.60 6.23
C GLY A 48 -5.40 -22.22 6.06
N TRP A 49 -4.65 -21.27 5.48
CA TRP A 49 -5.09 -19.91 5.22
C TRP A 49 -6.28 -19.86 4.24
N LEU A 50 -6.20 -20.57 3.11
CA LEU A 50 -7.28 -20.65 2.12
C LEU A 50 -8.56 -21.31 2.67
N THR A 51 -8.43 -22.19 3.67
CA THR A 51 -9.60 -22.83 4.32
C THR A 51 -10.30 -21.91 5.31
N LEU A 52 -9.62 -20.94 5.88
CA LEU A 52 -10.20 -19.99 6.82
C LEU A 52 -11.11 -18.98 6.13
N ASP A 53 -10.73 -18.54 4.95
CA ASP A 53 -11.53 -17.65 4.11
C ASP A 53 -11.23 -17.93 2.64
N ARG A 54 -12.25 -17.90 1.79
CA ARG A 54 -12.11 -18.07 0.34
C ARG A 54 -11.98 -16.74 -0.41
N GLY A 55 -12.24 -15.64 0.26
CA GLY A 55 -12.24 -14.28 -0.30
C GLY A 55 -11.29 -13.35 0.43
N HIS A 56 -10.00 -13.71 0.54
CA HIS A 56 -9.03 -12.87 1.23
C HIS A 56 -8.98 -11.47 0.63
N LEU A 57 -9.29 -10.47 1.46
CA LEU A 57 -9.36 -9.06 1.07
C LEU A 57 -10.27 -8.78 -0.13
N GLY A 58 -11.34 -9.59 -0.29
CA GLY A 58 -12.29 -9.45 -1.39
C GLY A 58 -11.85 -10.06 -2.71
N GLU A 59 -10.69 -10.71 -2.74
CA GLU A 59 -10.12 -11.33 -3.95
C GLU A 59 -10.50 -12.81 -4.05
N THR A 60 -10.69 -13.28 -5.28
CA THR A 60 -10.90 -14.71 -5.56
C THR A 60 -9.56 -15.35 -5.91
N LEU A 61 -9.08 -16.19 -5.00
CA LEU A 61 -7.83 -16.93 -5.16
C LEU A 61 -8.06 -18.35 -5.64
N GLY A 62 -7.01 -18.97 -6.18
CA GLY A 62 -6.99 -20.41 -6.41
C GLY A 62 -7.25 -21.19 -5.11
N THR A 63 -7.80 -22.38 -5.21
CA THR A 63 -8.33 -23.15 -4.07
C THR A 63 -7.38 -24.19 -3.52
N SER A 64 -6.31 -24.48 -4.25
CA SER A 64 -5.30 -25.47 -3.87
C SER A 64 -3.89 -25.02 -4.23
N VAL A 65 -2.91 -25.55 -3.50
CA VAL A 65 -1.50 -25.29 -3.79
C VAL A 65 -1.05 -26.26 -4.90
N GLN A 66 -0.62 -25.72 -6.03
CA GLN A 66 -0.10 -26.47 -7.16
C GLN A 66 1.37 -26.88 -6.94
N ARG A 67 2.20 -25.90 -6.56
CA ARG A 67 3.64 -26.08 -6.31
C ARG A 67 4.17 -25.01 -5.38
N VAL A 68 5.32 -25.26 -4.76
CA VAL A 68 6.04 -24.29 -3.93
C VAL A 68 7.46 -24.15 -4.46
N GLU A 69 7.85 -22.94 -4.75
CA GLU A 69 9.24 -22.58 -5.09
C GLU A 69 9.95 -22.02 -3.87
N THR A 70 11.24 -22.33 -3.74
CA THR A 70 12.09 -21.88 -2.63
C THR A 70 13.10 -20.89 -3.15
N PHE A 71 13.22 -19.76 -2.49
CA PHE A 71 14.22 -18.73 -2.76
C PHE A 71 15.18 -18.64 -1.58
N ASN A 72 16.48 -18.77 -1.87
CA ASN A 72 17.51 -18.88 -0.87
C ASN A 72 18.37 -17.62 -0.80
N ASP A 73 19.03 -17.43 0.34
CA ASP A 73 20.11 -16.47 0.49
C ASP A 73 21.40 -16.96 -0.21
N GLN A 74 22.45 -16.13 -0.20
CA GLN A 74 23.75 -16.49 -0.79
C GLN A 74 24.43 -17.69 -0.11
N ALA A 75 24.06 -18.02 1.13
CA ALA A 75 24.56 -19.16 1.87
C ALA A 75 23.74 -20.44 1.63
N GLY A 76 22.68 -20.36 0.82
CA GLY A 76 21.79 -21.48 0.50
C GLY A 76 20.68 -21.73 1.51
N ASN A 77 20.47 -20.81 2.47
CA ASN A 77 19.36 -20.94 3.43
C ASN A 77 18.08 -20.36 2.83
N PRO A 78 16.92 -21.01 3.03
CA PRO A 78 15.65 -20.45 2.58
C PRO A 78 15.37 -19.07 3.17
N LEU A 79 15.02 -18.11 2.31
CA LEU A 79 14.54 -16.77 2.67
C LEU A 79 13.03 -16.67 2.57
N TYR A 80 12.46 -17.16 1.48
CA TYR A 80 11.04 -17.14 1.29
C TYR A 80 10.57 -18.23 0.34
N TYR A 81 9.26 -18.43 0.33
CA TYR A 81 8.60 -19.38 -0.54
C TYR A 81 7.54 -18.68 -1.37
N ILE A 82 7.36 -19.15 -2.61
CA ILE A 82 6.23 -18.77 -3.46
C ILE A 82 5.38 -20.02 -3.66
N ALA A 83 4.18 -20.00 -3.11
CA ALA A 83 3.19 -21.05 -3.31
C ALA A 83 2.24 -20.66 -4.44
N TYR A 84 2.33 -21.34 -5.58
CA TYR A 84 1.43 -21.13 -6.72
C TYR A 84 0.12 -21.86 -6.50
N LEU A 85 -0.96 -21.21 -6.87
CA LEU A 85 -2.31 -21.68 -6.67
C LEU A 85 -2.93 -22.21 -7.97
N ASP A 86 -3.84 -23.18 -7.84
CA ASP A 86 -4.65 -23.68 -8.93
C ASP A 86 -6.08 -23.12 -8.80
N PRO A 87 -6.68 -22.51 -9.87
CA PRO A 87 -6.19 -22.38 -11.24
C PRO A 87 -5.23 -21.21 -11.47
N SER A 88 -5.10 -20.23 -10.55
CA SER A 88 -4.24 -19.07 -10.74
C SER A 88 -3.88 -18.39 -9.41
N GLY A 89 -2.87 -17.51 -9.48
CA GLY A 89 -2.39 -16.73 -8.35
C GLY A 89 -1.23 -17.37 -7.60
N PHE A 90 -0.69 -16.63 -6.66
CA PHE A 90 0.39 -17.11 -5.79
C PHE A 90 0.37 -16.42 -4.43
N VAL A 91 1.00 -17.07 -3.45
CA VAL A 91 1.17 -16.57 -2.09
C VAL A 91 2.64 -16.50 -1.75
N ILE A 92 3.05 -15.42 -1.11
CA ILE A 92 4.43 -15.14 -0.66
C ILE A 92 4.50 -15.44 0.83
N LEU A 93 5.44 -16.32 1.22
CA LEU A 93 5.61 -16.72 2.62
C LEU A 93 7.06 -16.51 3.08
N ALA A 94 7.22 -16.11 4.33
CA ALA A 94 8.53 -16.08 4.97
C ALA A 94 9.06 -17.50 5.25
N ALA A 95 10.39 -17.67 5.27
CA ALA A 95 11.03 -18.93 5.62
C ALA A 95 11.47 -19.01 7.10
N ASP A 96 10.87 -18.20 7.96
CA ASP A 96 11.20 -18.14 9.40
C ASP A 96 9.91 -17.95 10.21
N ASP A 97 9.75 -18.71 11.30
CA ASP A 97 8.52 -18.72 12.09
C ASP A 97 8.34 -17.49 12.99
N LEU A 98 9.37 -16.67 13.16
CA LEU A 98 9.29 -15.37 13.85
C LEU A 98 8.83 -14.23 12.91
N VAL A 99 8.67 -14.50 11.62
CA VAL A 99 8.18 -13.57 10.61
C VAL A 99 6.76 -13.93 10.22
N GLU A 100 5.94 -12.91 9.89
CA GLU A 100 4.56 -13.09 9.40
C GLU A 100 4.50 -14.19 8.32
N PRO A 101 3.64 -15.22 8.49
CA PRO A 101 3.60 -16.35 7.56
C PRO A 101 3.22 -15.94 6.14
N ILE A 102 2.13 -15.20 5.98
CA ILE A 102 1.64 -14.74 4.67
C ILE A 102 2.04 -13.26 4.53
N VAL A 103 3.02 -12.98 3.70
CA VAL A 103 3.56 -11.63 3.52
C VAL A 103 2.84 -10.90 2.38
N GLY A 104 2.41 -11.65 1.37
CA GLY A 104 1.66 -11.09 0.25
C GLY A 104 1.01 -12.15 -0.60
N PHE A 105 0.13 -11.74 -1.51
CA PHE A 105 -0.49 -12.61 -2.48
C PHE A 105 -0.97 -11.84 -3.71
N ALA A 106 -1.05 -12.53 -4.83
CA ALA A 106 -1.61 -12.03 -6.07
C ALA A 106 -2.60 -13.05 -6.64
N VAL A 107 -3.67 -12.54 -7.27
CA VAL A 107 -4.74 -13.39 -7.82
C VAL A 107 -4.39 -14.03 -9.17
N ALA A 108 -3.39 -13.46 -9.86
CA ALA A 108 -2.97 -13.90 -11.19
C ALA A 108 -1.48 -13.62 -11.42
N GLY A 109 -0.94 -14.17 -12.50
CA GLY A 109 0.44 -13.98 -12.91
C GLY A 109 1.39 -15.03 -12.33
N GLN A 110 2.67 -14.85 -12.64
CA GLN A 110 3.79 -15.61 -12.10
C GLN A 110 4.68 -14.65 -11.32
N PHE A 111 5.26 -15.12 -10.23
CA PHE A 111 6.23 -14.34 -9.48
C PHE A 111 7.54 -14.24 -10.28
N ASP A 112 7.99 -13.04 -10.52
CA ASP A 112 9.30 -12.75 -11.11
C ASP A 112 10.23 -12.23 -10.01
N PRO A 113 11.26 -12.98 -9.61
CA PRO A 113 12.20 -12.60 -8.55
C PRO A 113 13.21 -11.55 -8.99
N SER A 114 13.21 -11.16 -10.26
CA SER A 114 14.19 -10.20 -10.79
C SER A 114 14.08 -8.86 -10.10
N GLY A 115 15.21 -8.18 -9.88
CA GLY A 115 15.22 -6.81 -9.34
C GLY A 115 14.61 -5.76 -10.28
N HIS A 116 14.27 -6.14 -11.51
CA HIS A 116 13.55 -5.28 -12.46
C HIS A 116 12.04 -5.33 -12.24
N ASN A 117 11.53 -6.42 -11.66
CA ASN A 117 10.13 -6.53 -11.29
C ASN A 117 9.89 -5.85 -9.92
N PRO A 118 8.95 -4.91 -9.80
CA PRO A 118 8.70 -4.20 -8.54
C PRO A 118 8.39 -5.12 -7.36
N LEU A 119 7.58 -6.17 -7.57
CA LEU A 119 7.25 -7.12 -6.51
C LEU A 119 8.43 -8.00 -6.15
N GLY A 120 9.20 -8.48 -7.14
CA GLY A 120 10.42 -9.26 -6.91
C GLY A 120 11.46 -8.46 -6.13
N ALA A 121 11.66 -7.20 -6.49
CA ALA A 121 12.54 -6.27 -5.79
C ALA A 121 12.10 -6.06 -4.33
N LEU A 122 10.81 -5.77 -4.11
CA LEU A 122 10.22 -5.58 -2.79
C LEU A 122 10.41 -6.82 -1.91
N VAL A 123 9.98 -7.99 -2.39
CA VAL A 123 10.00 -9.26 -1.64
C VAL A 123 11.43 -9.66 -1.25
N SER A 124 12.36 -9.59 -2.20
CA SER A 124 13.74 -10.03 -1.97
C SER A 124 14.45 -9.17 -0.91
N ASN A 125 14.22 -7.86 -0.92
CA ASN A 125 14.81 -6.95 0.06
C ASN A 125 14.12 -7.06 1.42
N ASP A 126 12.79 -7.02 1.44
CA ASP A 126 11.99 -7.00 2.65
C ASP A 126 12.17 -8.28 3.47
N LEU A 127 12.03 -9.46 2.85
CA LEU A 127 12.12 -10.72 3.59
C LEU A 127 13.55 -11.03 4.08
N ALA A 128 14.56 -10.67 3.31
CA ALA A 128 15.94 -10.76 3.78
C ALA A 128 16.13 -9.94 5.07
N GLY A 129 15.60 -8.72 5.08
CA GLY A 129 15.66 -7.84 6.23
C GLY A 129 14.88 -8.34 7.42
N ARG A 130 13.61 -8.71 7.25
CA ARG A 130 12.76 -9.24 8.35
C ARG A 130 13.36 -10.45 9.02
N ILE A 131 13.89 -11.39 8.24
CA ILE A 131 14.51 -12.61 8.76
C ILE A 131 15.81 -12.28 9.49
N ALA A 132 16.67 -11.42 8.94
CA ALA A 132 17.87 -10.97 9.62
C ALA A 132 17.55 -10.33 10.96
N TYR A 133 16.55 -9.44 11.01
CA TYR A 133 16.08 -8.81 12.24
C TYR A 133 15.54 -9.84 13.24
N ALA A 134 14.68 -10.75 12.80
CA ALA A 134 14.09 -11.76 13.68
C ALA A 134 15.15 -12.68 14.31
N ARG A 135 16.16 -13.08 13.53
CA ARG A 135 17.26 -13.94 14.00
C ARG A 135 18.21 -13.23 14.97
N GLN A 136 18.47 -11.94 14.77
CA GLN A 136 19.30 -11.15 15.70
C GLN A 136 18.58 -10.89 17.03
N ALA A 137 17.25 -10.70 17.01
CA ALA A 137 16.43 -10.58 18.20
C ALA A 137 16.38 -11.89 19.03
N GLY A 138 16.85 -13.00 18.51
CA GLY A 138 16.93 -14.28 19.24
C GLY A 138 17.85 -14.29 20.46
N SER A 139 18.66 -13.25 20.67
CA SER A 139 19.44 -13.01 21.90
C SER A 139 18.70 -12.11 22.91
N VAL A 140 17.56 -11.58 22.56
CA VAL A 140 16.66 -10.73 23.40
C VAL A 140 15.29 -11.40 23.39
N PRO A 141 14.47 -11.32 24.46
CA PRO A 141 13.13 -11.89 24.45
C PRO A 141 12.37 -11.44 23.17
N PRO A 142 11.72 -12.38 22.46
CA PRO A 142 11.03 -12.05 21.21
C PRO A 142 10.03 -10.91 21.47
N ASN A 143 9.98 -9.97 20.53
CA ASN A 143 8.98 -8.91 20.61
C ASN A 143 7.56 -9.47 20.36
N ALA A 144 6.53 -8.68 20.68
CA ALA A 144 5.14 -9.09 20.54
C ALA A 144 4.79 -9.55 19.12
N ASN A 145 5.40 -8.95 18.11
CA ASN A 145 5.14 -9.29 16.70
C ASN A 145 5.68 -10.68 16.33
N ALA A 146 6.87 -11.03 16.83
CA ALA A 146 7.45 -12.36 16.60
C ALA A 146 6.61 -13.47 17.28
N LEU A 147 6.16 -13.24 18.50
CA LEU A 147 5.25 -14.18 19.20
C LEU A 147 3.91 -14.34 18.45
N GLN A 148 3.40 -13.25 17.90
CA GLN A 148 2.17 -13.29 17.11
C GLN A 148 2.40 -14.05 15.79
N ALA A 149 3.52 -13.85 15.11
CA ALA A 149 3.89 -14.60 13.91
C ALA A 149 3.96 -16.11 14.17
N GLN A 150 4.66 -16.53 15.23
CA GLN A 150 4.70 -17.94 15.64
C GLN A 150 3.32 -18.52 15.95
N ALA A 151 2.47 -17.75 16.61
CA ALA A 151 1.10 -18.18 16.89
C ALA A 151 0.31 -18.41 15.58
N LYS A 152 0.48 -17.52 14.59
CA LYS A 152 -0.14 -17.66 13.28
C LYS A 152 0.39 -18.86 12.50
N TRP A 153 1.72 -19.08 12.50
CA TRP A 153 2.31 -20.28 11.89
C TRP A 153 1.71 -21.57 12.44
N ARG A 154 1.60 -21.67 13.78
CA ARG A 154 0.96 -22.83 14.43
C ARG A 154 -0.53 -22.97 14.08
N GLN A 155 -1.23 -21.83 13.95
CA GLN A 155 -2.64 -21.82 13.58
C GLN A 155 -2.86 -22.30 12.13
N LEU A 156 -2.01 -21.88 11.22
CA LEU A 156 -2.13 -22.16 9.78
C LEU A 156 -1.59 -23.54 9.40
N SER A 157 -0.65 -24.12 10.18
CA SER A 157 0.00 -25.41 9.90
C SER A 157 -0.31 -26.42 11.00
N PRO A 158 -1.55 -26.88 11.13
CA PRO A 158 -1.91 -27.81 12.20
C PRO A 158 -1.25 -29.18 11.98
N THR A 159 -0.62 -29.72 13.03
CA THR A 159 0.15 -30.97 13.01
C THR A 159 -0.72 -32.23 12.77
N ASN A 160 -2.05 -32.15 12.92
CA ASN A 160 -2.97 -33.28 12.84
C ASN A 160 -4.12 -33.10 11.83
N GLY A 161 -3.94 -32.28 10.79
CA GLY A 161 -4.92 -32.11 9.70
C GLY A 161 -6.25 -31.45 10.08
N LYS A 162 -6.40 -30.97 11.33
CA LYS A 162 -7.55 -30.18 11.76
C LYS A 162 -7.09 -28.76 12.08
N PRO A 163 -7.76 -27.72 11.56
CA PRO A 163 -7.47 -26.34 11.95
C PRO A 163 -7.53 -26.22 13.50
N ALA A 164 -6.50 -25.61 14.09
CA ALA A 164 -6.43 -25.45 15.54
C ALA A 164 -7.53 -24.53 16.11
N ILE A 165 -8.23 -23.79 15.25
CA ILE A 165 -9.34 -22.90 15.60
C ILE A 165 -10.52 -23.17 14.67
N SER A 166 -11.69 -23.40 15.24
CA SER A 166 -12.94 -23.44 14.47
C SER A 166 -13.22 -22.04 13.88
N PRO A 167 -13.61 -21.94 12.59
CA PRO A 167 -13.97 -20.65 11.95
C PRO A 167 -15.02 -19.84 12.71
N LYS A 168 -15.81 -20.50 13.55
CA LYS A 168 -16.84 -19.87 14.42
C LYS A 168 -16.29 -18.93 15.52
N ARG A 169 -14.99 -18.93 15.79
CA ARG A 169 -14.37 -18.05 16.82
C ARG A 169 -13.68 -16.80 16.24
N LEU A 170 -13.51 -16.72 14.93
CA LEU A 170 -12.93 -15.53 14.26
C LEU A 170 -14.08 -14.62 13.82
N THR A 171 -14.24 -13.49 14.47
CA THR A 171 -15.30 -12.50 14.17
C THR A 171 -15.10 -11.78 12.85
N SER A 172 -13.93 -11.81 12.25
CA SER A 172 -13.65 -11.62 10.81
C SER A 172 -12.24 -12.12 10.49
N VAL A 173 -12.13 -13.02 9.53
CA VAL A 173 -10.83 -13.46 9.00
C VAL A 173 -10.26 -12.38 8.10
N THR A 174 -11.13 -11.69 7.37
CA THR A 174 -10.80 -10.64 6.41
C THR A 174 -11.66 -9.40 6.66
N ASP A 175 -11.03 -8.23 6.62
CA ASP A 175 -11.65 -6.92 6.85
C ASP A 175 -11.14 -5.93 5.80
N VAL A 176 -11.76 -5.91 4.62
CA VAL A 176 -11.47 -4.92 3.57
C VAL A 176 -11.92 -3.56 4.08
N ARG A 177 -10.99 -2.64 4.19
CA ARG A 177 -11.26 -1.25 4.56
C ARG A 177 -11.53 -0.41 3.33
N ILE A 178 -10.58 -0.40 2.44
CA ILE A 178 -10.65 0.29 1.16
C ILE A 178 -10.30 -0.71 0.07
N ALA A 179 -11.28 -1.04 -0.78
CA ALA A 179 -11.06 -1.83 -1.98
C ALA A 179 -10.20 -1.04 -2.98
N PRO A 180 -9.44 -1.70 -3.87
CA PRO A 180 -8.58 -1.03 -4.84
C PRO A 180 -9.30 0.06 -5.62
N LEU A 181 -8.79 1.29 -5.53
CA LEU A 181 -9.39 2.50 -6.11
C LEU A 181 -9.04 2.64 -7.59
N THR A 182 -7.78 2.44 -7.96
CA THR A 182 -7.33 2.52 -9.36
C THR A 182 -7.75 1.27 -10.10
N LYS A 183 -8.31 1.47 -11.28
CA LYS A 183 -8.73 0.36 -12.15
C LYS A 183 -7.88 0.26 -13.41
N SER A 184 -6.91 1.16 -13.56
CA SER A 184 -5.97 1.12 -14.67
C SER A 184 -4.96 0.00 -14.45
N MET A 185 -4.73 -0.78 -15.52
CA MET A 185 -3.74 -1.85 -15.58
C MET A 185 -2.77 -1.51 -16.70
N TRP A 186 -2.00 -0.44 -16.49
CA TRP A 186 -1.06 0.07 -17.49
C TRP A 186 0.32 -0.53 -17.30
N ASP A 187 1.14 -0.39 -18.32
CA ASP A 187 2.50 -0.90 -18.45
C ASP A 187 3.46 0.23 -18.82
N GLN A 188 4.70 -0.11 -19.12
CA GLN A 188 5.74 0.85 -19.45
C GLN A 188 6.14 0.83 -20.94
N SER A 189 5.70 -0.18 -21.69
CA SER A 189 6.15 -0.39 -23.07
C SER A 189 4.99 -0.59 -24.05
N THR A 190 4.89 -1.78 -24.64
CA THR A 190 3.83 -2.18 -25.56
C THR A 190 2.67 -2.82 -24.82
N THR A 191 1.49 -2.90 -25.46
CA THR A 191 0.39 -3.68 -24.88
C THR A 191 0.69 -5.18 -24.93
N ALA A 192 0.25 -5.92 -23.88
CA ALA A 192 0.35 -7.36 -23.84
C ALA A 192 -0.53 -8.01 -24.92
N GLY A 193 0.02 -8.94 -25.69
CA GLY A 193 -0.66 -9.63 -26.78
C GLY A 193 0.35 -9.95 -27.86
N ALA A 194 -0.02 -9.93 -29.14
CA ALA A 194 0.91 -10.19 -30.26
C ALA A 194 2.10 -9.21 -30.36
N GLY A 195 2.38 -8.53 -29.30
CA GLY A 195 3.67 -8.08 -28.80
C GLY A 195 4.25 -6.83 -29.45
N THR A 196 3.52 -6.01 -30.20
CA THR A 196 4.20 -5.00 -31.00
C THR A 196 3.51 -3.64 -31.09
N THR A 197 2.40 -3.41 -30.39
CA THR A 197 1.75 -2.10 -30.46
C THR A 197 2.29 -1.20 -29.36
N ALA A 198 3.07 -0.18 -29.75
CA ALA A 198 3.47 0.88 -28.84
C ALA A 198 2.22 1.58 -28.30
N CYS A 199 2.08 1.62 -26.99
CA CYS A 199 0.97 2.32 -26.35
C CYS A 199 1.50 3.18 -25.20
N TYR A 200 2.06 2.57 -24.18
CA TYR A 200 2.61 3.27 -23.03
C TYR A 200 3.91 4.01 -23.39
N ASN A 201 4.71 3.44 -24.29
CA ASN A 201 5.92 4.02 -24.86
C ASN A 201 5.68 4.73 -26.21
N TYR A 202 4.44 5.12 -26.52
CA TYR A 202 4.09 5.67 -27.85
C TYR A 202 4.94 6.90 -28.22
N TYR A 203 5.24 7.77 -27.25
CA TYR A 203 5.99 9.01 -27.44
C TYR A 203 7.34 9.04 -26.73
N THR A 204 7.79 7.94 -26.12
CA THR A 204 9.13 7.89 -25.53
C THR A 204 10.20 7.79 -26.62
N PRO A 205 11.44 8.25 -26.35
CA PRO A 205 12.55 8.09 -27.30
C PRO A 205 13.00 6.60 -27.39
N PRO A 206 13.96 6.22 -28.26
CA PRO A 206 14.70 7.11 -29.16
C PRO A 206 14.11 7.21 -30.56
N ASN A 207 13.10 6.40 -30.87
CA ASN A 207 12.55 6.30 -32.21
C ASN A 207 11.36 7.26 -32.43
N GLY A 208 10.73 7.19 -33.59
CA GLY A 208 9.54 8.01 -33.86
C GLY A 208 8.29 7.56 -33.11
N ASN A 209 7.27 8.41 -33.11
CA ASN A 209 5.99 8.16 -32.47
C ASN A 209 5.37 6.83 -32.90
N GLY A 210 4.92 6.04 -31.94
CA GLY A 210 4.29 4.76 -32.18
C GLY A 210 5.25 3.62 -32.52
N ASN A 211 6.56 3.83 -32.40
CA ASN A 211 7.53 2.78 -32.61
C ASN A 211 7.57 1.82 -31.39
N PRO A 212 7.35 0.50 -31.57
CA PRO A 212 7.36 -0.45 -30.46
C PRO A 212 8.74 -0.62 -29.81
N ASN A 213 9.81 -0.22 -30.51
CA ASN A 213 11.18 -0.26 -29.97
C ASN A 213 11.58 1.02 -29.21
N ASN A 214 10.65 1.92 -28.94
CA ASN A 214 10.88 3.03 -28.03
C ASN A 214 11.20 2.49 -26.61
N TYR A 215 12.01 3.23 -25.89
CA TYR A 215 12.40 2.85 -24.53
C TYR A 215 11.18 2.80 -23.59
N PRO A 216 11.22 1.97 -22.56
CA PRO A 216 10.16 1.93 -21.56
C PRO A 216 9.92 3.30 -20.93
N ALA A 217 8.69 3.60 -20.61
CA ALA A 217 8.29 4.90 -20.07
C ALA A 217 8.87 5.19 -18.66
N GLY A 218 9.24 4.14 -17.92
CA GLY A 218 9.70 4.24 -16.55
C GLY A 218 8.57 4.16 -15.53
N CYS A 219 8.87 3.55 -14.38
CA CYS A 219 7.87 3.26 -13.35
C CYS A 219 7.26 4.53 -12.73
N VAL A 220 8.05 5.61 -12.57
CA VAL A 220 7.56 6.89 -12.02
C VAL A 220 6.52 7.51 -12.95
N ALA A 221 6.80 7.57 -14.26
CA ALA A 221 5.86 8.11 -15.24
C ALA A 221 4.57 7.28 -15.31
N THR A 222 4.69 5.95 -15.30
CA THR A 222 3.54 5.03 -15.32
C THR A 222 2.68 5.16 -14.06
N ALA A 223 3.31 5.21 -12.88
CA ALA A 223 2.60 5.38 -11.61
C ALA A 223 1.88 6.73 -11.54
N MET A 224 2.55 7.84 -11.93
CA MET A 224 1.94 9.16 -12.03
C MET A 224 0.76 9.18 -13.01
N ALA A 225 0.91 8.57 -14.17
CA ALA A 225 -0.13 8.55 -15.19
C ALA A 225 -1.36 7.75 -14.74
N GLN A 226 -1.18 6.58 -14.10
CA GLN A 226 -2.29 5.81 -13.50
C GLN A 226 -2.98 6.59 -12.37
N PHE A 227 -2.20 7.27 -11.56
CA PHE A 227 -2.69 8.15 -10.50
C PHE A 227 -3.54 9.29 -11.08
N MET A 228 -3.05 10.02 -12.08
CA MET A 228 -3.80 11.08 -12.76
C MET A 228 -5.03 10.54 -13.50
N ARG A 229 -4.96 9.33 -14.07
CA ARG A 229 -6.09 8.66 -14.71
C ARG A 229 -7.22 8.35 -13.74
N TYR A 230 -6.91 8.03 -12.49
CA TYR A 230 -7.90 7.85 -11.43
C TYR A 230 -8.73 9.12 -11.22
N TYR A 231 -8.07 10.28 -11.13
CA TYR A 231 -8.73 11.57 -10.93
C TYR A 231 -9.32 12.14 -12.23
N GLN A 232 -8.89 11.67 -13.39
CA GLN A 232 -9.10 12.34 -14.69
C GLN A 232 -8.71 13.82 -14.62
N PHE A 233 -7.52 14.08 -14.07
CA PHE A 233 -7.01 15.42 -13.80
C PHE A 233 -5.54 15.53 -14.26
N PRO A 234 -5.12 16.69 -14.84
CA PRO A 234 -5.83 17.98 -14.92
C PRO A 234 -7.00 17.99 -15.91
N SER A 235 -7.98 18.85 -15.65
CA SER A 235 -9.11 19.08 -16.56
C SER A 235 -8.81 20.14 -17.61
N THR A 236 -7.72 20.88 -17.45
CA THR A 236 -7.23 21.91 -18.36
C THR A 236 -5.94 21.45 -19.05
N GLY A 237 -5.48 22.17 -20.04
CA GLY A 237 -4.18 21.91 -20.67
C GLY A 237 -3.02 22.20 -19.71
N VAL A 238 -1.89 21.53 -19.97
CA VAL A 238 -0.62 21.67 -19.22
C VAL A 238 0.31 22.70 -19.87
N GLY A 239 -0.06 23.25 -21.04
CA GLY A 239 0.78 24.13 -21.85
C GLY A 239 1.88 23.37 -22.60
N ALA A 240 2.52 24.06 -23.54
CA ALA A 240 3.56 23.50 -24.41
C ALA A 240 4.98 23.84 -23.88
N ALA A 241 5.20 23.73 -22.57
CA ALA A 241 6.52 23.97 -21.99
C ALA A 241 7.55 22.98 -22.54
N SER A 242 8.76 23.48 -22.82
CA SER A 242 9.89 22.64 -23.19
C SER A 242 10.67 22.24 -21.93
N LEU A 243 10.88 20.95 -21.78
CA LEU A 243 11.56 20.32 -20.64
C LEU A 243 12.79 19.54 -21.12
N THR A 244 13.67 19.20 -20.23
CA THR A 244 14.81 18.34 -20.53
C THR A 244 14.51 16.92 -20.07
N ILE A 245 14.67 15.97 -20.97
CA ILE A 245 14.76 14.54 -20.69
C ILE A 245 16.19 14.08 -21.00
N TYR A 246 16.54 12.90 -20.56
CA TYR A 246 17.81 12.30 -20.91
C TYR A 246 17.57 11.04 -21.73
N VAL A 247 18.37 10.83 -22.78
CA VAL A 247 18.30 9.65 -23.64
C VAL A 247 19.71 9.09 -23.72
N ASP A 248 19.91 7.90 -23.16
CA ASP A 248 21.25 7.28 -23.03
C ASP A 248 22.29 8.26 -22.41
N GLY A 249 21.88 8.96 -21.35
CA GLY A 249 22.70 9.96 -20.66
C GLY A 249 22.81 11.34 -21.36
N SER A 250 22.24 11.50 -22.54
CA SER A 250 22.33 12.75 -23.31
C SER A 250 21.09 13.63 -23.11
N PRO A 251 21.24 14.90 -22.73
CA PRO A 251 20.12 15.82 -22.55
C PRO A 251 19.43 16.07 -23.89
N THR A 252 18.11 15.91 -23.89
CA THR A 252 17.25 16.07 -25.08
C THR A 252 16.05 16.94 -24.72
N SER A 253 15.71 17.86 -25.61
CA SER A 253 14.54 18.72 -25.41
C SER A 253 13.25 17.95 -25.71
N TYR A 254 12.26 18.09 -24.84
CA TYR A 254 10.92 17.52 -24.99
C TYR A 254 9.88 18.61 -24.71
N SER A 255 8.91 18.76 -25.61
CA SER A 255 7.78 19.67 -25.39
C SER A 255 6.57 18.90 -24.89
N LEU A 256 5.93 19.40 -23.83
CA LEU A 256 4.71 18.81 -23.32
C LEU A 256 3.64 18.75 -24.40
N ARG A 257 3.00 17.60 -24.53
CA ARG A 257 2.09 17.30 -25.62
C ARG A 257 0.63 17.60 -25.27
N GLY A 258 0.23 17.33 -24.02
CA GLY A 258 -1.19 17.32 -23.71
C GLY A 258 -1.97 16.34 -24.57
N GLY A 259 -3.28 16.56 -24.69
CA GLY A 259 -4.18 15.72 -25.49
C GLY A 259 -4.23 16.05 -26.98
N ASP A 260 -3.71 17.21 -27.40
CA ASP A 260 -3.74 17.73 -28.77
C ASP A 260 -2.36 17.83 -29.41
N GLY A 261 -1.31 17.46 -28.73
CA GLY A 261 0.08 17.57 -29.14
C GLY A 261 0.70 18.96 -28.94
N ALA A 262 -0.04 19.90 -28.35
CA ALA A 262 0.37 21.29 -28.09
C ALA A 262 0.12 21.74 -26.64
N GLY A 263 0.02 20.78 -25.71
CA GLY A 263 -0.19 21.06 -24.29
C GLY A 263 -1.66 21.27 -23.88
N GLY A 264 -2.61 20.96 -24.74
CA GLY A 264 -4.04 21.06 -24.44
C GLY A 264 -4.55 19.99 -23.47
N PRO A 265 -5.84 20.02 -23.12
CA PRO A 265 -6.42 19.09 -22.15
C PRO A 265 -6.27 17.63 -22.59
N TYR A 266 -5.98 16.73 -21.63
CA TYR A 266 -5.87 15.30 -21.92
C TYR A 266 -7.22 14.69 -22.32
N LEU A 267 -7.18 13.72 -23.23
CA LEU A 267 -8.37 13.04 -23.76
C LEU A 267 -8.72 11.82 -22.90
N TRP A 268 -9.19 12.05 -21.67
CA TRP A 268 -9.45 11.01 -20.66
C TRP A 268 -10.37 9.89 -21.15
N SER A 269 -11.37 10.21 -21.99
CA SER A 269 -12.26 9.21 -22.60
C SER A 269 -11.58 8.24 -23.54
N ASN A 270 -10.43 8.62 -24.12
CA ASN A 270 -9.64 7.79 -25.01
C ASN A 270 -8.59 6.95 -24.28
N MET A 271 -8.53 7.04 -22.96
CA MET A 271 -7.58 6.28 -22.14
C MET A 271 -8.28 5.08 -21.50
N PRO A 272 -8.31 3.89 -22.11
CA PRO A 272 -8.92 2.71 -21.50
C PRO A 272 -8.21 2.34 -20.21
N LEU A 273 -8.98 1.91 -19.20
CA LEU A 273 -8.42 1.45 -17.92
C LEU A 273 -7.56 0.19 -18.10
N VAL A 274 -8.05 -0.70 -18.95
CA VAL A 274 -7.31 -1.91 -19.38
C VAL A 274 -7.26 -1.86 -20.91
N PRO A 275 -6.16 -1.38 -21.50
CA PRO A 275 -6.00 -1.38 -22.95
C PRO A 275 -6.12 -2.81 -23.50
N PRO A 276 -6.91 -3.02 -24.56
CA PRO A 276 -6.98 -4.32 -25.22
C PRO A 276 -5.64 -4.68 -25.85
N ALA A 277 -5.47 -5.94 -26.27
CA ALA A 277 -4.25 -6.38 -26.94
C ALA A 277 -3.94 -5.57 -28.24
N ASN A 278 -4.98 -5.09 -28.92
CA ASN A 278 -4.87 -4.24 -30.12
C ASN A 278 -5.67 -2.95 -29.92
N PRO A 279 -5.16 -1.99 -29.14
CA PRO A 279 -5.83 -0.72 -28.92
C PRO A 279 -5.81 0.13 -30.20
N SER A 280 -6.76 1.03 -30.36
CA SER A 280 -6.75 2.00 -31.47
C SER A 280 -5.56 2.97 -31.33
N ILE A 281 -5.11 3.52 -32.44
CA ILE A 281 -4.06 4.56 -32.46
C ILE A 281 -4.44 5.73 -31.53
N ALA A 282 -5.69 6.18 -31.54
CA ALA A 282 -6.15 7.26 -30.70
C ALA A 282 -6.05 6.91 -29.19
N GLN A 283 -6.28 5.65 -28.81
CA GLN A 283 -6.09 5.18 -27.43
C GLN A 283 -4.61 5.19 -27.05
N CYS A 284 -3.75 4.65 -27.92
CA CYS A 284 -2.30 4.64 -27.67
C CYS A 284 -1.72 6.06 -27.60
N GLN A 285 -2.19 6.96 -28.46
CA GLN A 285 -1.78 8.37 -28.42
C GLN A 285 -2.21 9.06 -27.12
N ALA A 286 -3.45 8.83 -26.68
CA ALA A 286 -3.94 9.46 -25.46
C ALA A 286 -3.17 8.95 -24.20
N VAL A 287 -3.01 7.63 -24.07
CA VAL A 287 -2.25 7.03 -22.96
C VAL A 287 -0.78 7.43 -23.00
N GLY A 288 -0.16 7.30 -24.19
CA GLY A 288 1.24 7.63 -24.40
C GLY A 288 1.57 9.10 -24.17
N ALA A 289 0.66 10.03 -24.51
CA ALA A 289 0.86 11.46 -24.26
C ALA A 289 0.94 11.76 -22.76
N LEU A 290 -0.01 11.24 -21.97
CA LEU A 290 0.00 11.43 -20.53
C LEU A 290 1.26 10.84 -19.87
N ILE A 291 1.66 9.63 -20.28
CA ILE A 291 2.83 8.95 -19.72
C ILE A 291 4.13 9.67 -20.11
N ALA A 292 4.28 10.08 -21.38
CA ALA A 292 5.48 10.78 -21.84
C ALA A 292 5.61 12.16 -21.20
N ASP A 293 4.51 12.90 -21.04
CA ASP A 293 4.51 14.18 -20.34
C ASP A 293 4.86 14.00 -18.87
N ALA A 294 4.31 12.97 -18.20
CA ALA A 294 4.68 12.63 -16.84
C ALA A 294 6.19 12.34 -16.73
N GLY A 295 6.76 11.57 -17.65
CA GLY A 295 8.19 11.30 -17.73
C GLY A 295 9.02 12.56 -17.92
N ALA A 296 8.61 13.44 -18.81
CA ALA A 296 9.32 14.68 -19.06
C ALA A 296 9.36 15.62 -17.85
N THR A 297 8.26 15.69 -17.09
CA THR A 297 8.15 16.54 -15.90
C THR A 297 9.01 16.08 -14.71
N VAL A 298 9.50 14.84 -14.75
CA VAL A 298 10.39 14.29 -13.72
C VAL A 298 11.80 14.04 -14.25
N ASN A 299 12.20 14.73 -15.33
CA ASN A 299 13.52 14.62 -15.95
C ASN A 299 13.92 13.16 -16.23
N MET A 300 13.00 12.38 -16.80
CA MET A 300 13.20 10.95 -17.04
C MET A 300 14.48 10.70 -17.81
N GLU A 301 15.29 9.76 -17.32
CA GLU A 301 16.41 9.18 -18.03
C GLU A 301 15.93 7.91 -18.75
N TYR A 302 15.80 8.01 -20.06
CA TYR A 302 15.34 6.92 -20.92
C TYR A 302 16.52 6.07 -21.39
N ALA A 303 16.43 4.76 -21.21
CA ALA A 303 17.40 3.79 -21.71
C ALA A 303 16.72 2.47 -22.09
N SER A 304 17.39 1.67 -22.94
CA SER A 304 16.85 0.40 -23.46
C SER A 304 16.59 -0.64 -22.38
N GLY A 305 17.38 -0.66 -21.30
CA GLY A 305 17.25 -1.59 -20.18
C GLY A 305 16.23 -1.17 -19.12
N GLY A 306 15.64 0.02 -19.23
CA GLY A 306 14.71 0.60 -18.28
C GLY A 306 14.96 2.09 -18.10
N SER A 307 13.91 2.84 -17.83
CA SER A 307 13.97 4.29 -17.66
C SER A 307 13.75 4.67 -16.19
N SER A 308 14.48 5.64 -15.68
CA SER A 308 14.54 5.98 -14.27
C SER A 308 14.35 7.47 -13.98
N SER A 309 13.76 7.76 -12.83
CA SER A 309 13.59 9.10 -12.28
C SER A 309 13.29 9.04 -10.78
N SER A 310 13.24 10.20 -10.12
CA SER A 310 12.92 10.30 -8.69
C SER A 310 11.43 10.51 -8.43
N LEU A 311 10.89 9.78 -7.44
CA LEU A 311 9.51 10.01 -7.00
C LEU A 311 9.34 11.37 -6.29
N SER A 312 10.39 11.97 -5.74
CA SER A 312 10.32 13.32 -5.19
C SER A 312 9.91 14.34 -6.25
N ASP A 313 10.41 14.18 -7.48
CA ASP A 313 10.10 15.07 -8.59
C ASP A 313 8.63 14.96 -9.01
N ALA A 314 8.04 13.76 -8.86
CA ALA A 314 6.62 13.56 -9.11
C ALA A 314 5.74 14.47 -8.22
N SER A 315 6.07 14.64 -6.94
CA SER A 315 5.31 15.53 -6.05
C SER A 315 5.34 16.98 -6.52
N THR A 316 6.48 17.42 -7.01
CA THR A 316 6.66 18.78 -7.59
C THR A 316 5.91 18.91 -8.90
N ALA A 317 6.05 17.94 -9.81
CA ALA A 317 5.43 17.95 -11.12
C ALA A 317 3.89 17.93 -11.05
N LEU A 318 3.31 17.15 -10.13
CA LEU A 318 1.86 17.12 -9.92
C LEU A 318 1.30 18.52 -9.59
N VAL A 319 2.03 19.33 -8.81
CA VAL A 319 1.60 20.67 -8.46
C VAL A 319 1.93 21.67 -9.57
N SER A 320 3.18 21.69 -10.04
CA SER A 320 3.68 22.75 -10.94
C SER A 320 3.16 22.62 -12.37
N THR A 321 2.99 21.40 -12.88
CA THR A 321 2.61 21.14 -14.27
C THR A 321 1.19 20.58 -14.40
N PHE A 322 0.83 19.64 -13.52
CA PHE A 322 -0.48 18.99 -13.59
C PHE A 322 -1.54 19.66 -12.71
N HIS A 323 -1.25 20.83 -12.16
CA HIS A 323 -2.20 21.71 -11.47
C HIS A 323 -2.90 21.15 -10.24
N PHE A 324 -2.37 20.07 -9.63
CA PHE A 324 -2.85 19.64 -8.32
C PHE A 324 -2.59 20.76 -7.31
N ALA A 325 -3.55 21.02 -6.46
CA ALA A 325 -3.42 22.08 -5.45
C ALA A 325 -2.44 21.71 -4.32
N SER A 326 -2.20 20.42 -4.13
CA SER A 326 -1.25 19.89 -3.15
C SER A 326 -0.76 18.51 -3.60
N ALA A 327 0.50 18.22 -3.31
CA ALA A 327 1.10 16.89 -3.30
C ALA A 327 2.29 16.95 -2.33
N ARG A 328 2.31 16.08 -1.32
CA ARG A 328 3.36 16.06 -0.31
C ARG A 328 4.28 14.87 -0.54
N TYR A 329 5.56 15.07 -0.33
CA TYR A 329 6.55 14.00 -0.35
C TYR A 329 7.06 13.73 1.06
N GLY A 330 6.79 12.52 1.56
CA GLY A 330 7.35 12.01 2.81
C GLY A 330 8.62 11.23 2.52
N TRP A 331 9.67 11.52 3.27
CA TRP A 331 10.98 10.94 3.09
C TRP A 331 11.74 10.89 4.42
N ASN A 332 12.58 9.89 4.62
CA ASN A 332 13.33 9.69 5.85
C ASN A 332 14.82 9.43 5.57
N ASN A 333 15.52 10.42 4.99
CA ASN A 333 16.97 10.40 4.74
C ASN A 333 17.49 9.08 4.13
N ASN A 334 16.82 8.56 3.10
CA ASN A 334 17.07 7.27 2.45
C ASN A 334 16.93 6.04 3.37
N SER A 335 16.20 6.19 4.46
CA SER A 335 15.81 5.10 5.35
C SER A 335 14.34 4.77 5.17
N ASP A 336 13.89 3.61 5.66
CA ASP A 336 12.47 3.27 5.67
C ASP A 336 11.64 4.34 6.39
N LEU A 337 10.46 4.60 5.86
CA LEU A 337 9.46 5.47 6.49
C LEU A 337 8.92 4.88 7.80
N GLY A 338 9.15 3.58 8.02
CA GLY A 338 8.82 2.87 9.25
C GLY A 338 7.35 3.01 9.63
N SER A 339 7.08 3.19 10.93
CA SER A 339 5.71 3.32 11.46
C SER A 339 4.97 4.57 10.96
N GLY A 340 5.67 5.57 10.41
CA GLY A 340 5.07 6.75 9.79
C GLY A 340 4.33 6.45 8.50
N LEU A 341 4.70 5.36 7.82
CA LEU A 341 4.15 4.98 6.52
C LEU A 341 2.63 4.75 6.58
N VAL A 342 2.14 4.02 7.57
CA VAL A 342 0.68 3.75 7.75
C VAL A 342 -0.11 5.05 7.86
N GLY A 343 0.45 6.01 8.57
CA GLY A 343 -0.18 7.30 8.74
C GLY A 343 -0.18 8.16 7.47
N MET A 344 0.74 7.96 6.52
CA MET A 344 0.70 8.59 5.20
C MET A 344 -0.27 7.88 4.25
N ILE A 345 -0.34 6.54 4.31
CA ILE A 345 -1.17 5.75 3.38
C ILE A 345 -2.64 5.73 3.82
N ASN A 346 -2.92 5.17 5.01
CA ASN A 346 -4.29 4.82 5.37
C ASN A 346 -5.25 6.00 5.42
N PRO A 347 -4.91 7.19 5.98
CA PRO A 347 -5.80 8.33 5.94
C PRO A 347 -6.12 8.82 4.53
N ASN A 348 -5.14 8.77 3.63
CA ASN A 348 -5.36 9.10 2.23
C ASN A 348 -6.33 8.11 1.57
N LEU A 349 -6.14 6.82 1.78
CA LEU A 349 -7.04 5.78 1.26
C LEU A 349 -8.44 5.90 1.87
N ASP A 350 -8.57 6.18 3.17
CA ASP A 350 -9.85 6.45 3.83
C ASP A 350 -10.60 7.63 3.17
N ALA A 351 -9.85 8.65 2.75
CA ALA A 351 -10.37 9.79 2.00
C ALA A 351 -10.52 9.51 0.48
N ARG A 352 -10.27 8.28 0.01
CA ARG A 352 -10.31 7.89 -1.40
C ARG A 352 -9.24 8.55 -2.26
N TYR A 353 -8.08 8.81 -1.68
CA TYR A 353 -6.91 9.32 -2.37
C TYR A 353 -5.84 8.23 -2.44
N PRO A 354 -5.55 7.65 -3.63
CA PRO A 354 -4.37 6.80 -3.81
C PRO A 354 -3.09 7.53 -3.44
N VAL A 355 -2.04 6.80 -3.15
CA VAL A 355 -0.71 7.37 -2.88
C VAL A 355 0.33 6.72 -3.78
N LEU A 356 1.45 7.41 -4.01
CA LEU A 356 2.58 6.84 -4.74
C LEU A 356 3.67 6.45 -3.74
N LEU A 357 4.28 5.28 -3.91
CA LEU A 357 5.39 4.81 -3.09
C LEU A 357 6.64 4.61 -3.92
N SER A 358 7.79 4.96 -3.32
CA SER A 358 9.10 4.48 -3.73
C SER A 358 9.45 3.22 -2.95
N ILE A 359 9.66 2.13 -3.67
CA ILE A 359 10.19 0.87 -3.12
C ILE A 359 11.60 0.64 -3.65
N GLN A 360 12.49 0.16 -2.78
CA GLN A 360 13.89 -0.13 -3.14
C GLN A 360 14.03 -1.56 -3.65
N GLY A 361 14.76 -1.71 -4.75
CA GLY A 361 15.19 -3.00 -5.27
C GLY A 361 16.70 -3.12 -5.30
N THR A 362 17.21 -4.33 -5.52
CA THR A 362 18.64 -4.61 -5.64
C THR A 362 19.29 -3.94 -6.87
N ASN A 363 18.49 -3.67 -7.91
CA ASN A 363 18.93 -3.08 -9.18
C ASN A 363 18.32 -1.71 -9.44
N GLY A 364 17.96 -0.98 -8.39
CA GLY A 364 17.30 0.32 -8.47
C GLY A 364 15.94 0.35 -7.75
N GLY A 365 15.36 1.55 -7.63
CA GLY A 365 14.06 1.76 -7.03
C GLY A 365 12.91 1.60 -8.03
N HIS A 366 11.71 1.35 -7.50
CA HIS A 366 10.47 1.36 -8.29
C HIS A 366 9.44 2.29 -7.68
N ALA A 367 8.64 2.92 -8.54
CA ALA A 367 7.46 3.66 -8.13
C ALA A 367 6.19 2.82 -8.39
N VAL A 368 5.31 2.76 -7.40
CA VAL A 368 4.05 2.02 -7.47
C VAL A 368 2.88 2.85 -6.94
N VAL A 369 1.66 2.50 -7.32
CA VAL A 369 0.46 3.11 -6.73
C VAL A 369 -0.06 2.21 -5.62
N VAL A 370 -0.32 2.80 -4.45
CA VAL A 370 -1.05 2.13 -3.36
C VAL A 370 -2.46 2.68 -3.33
N ASP A 371 -3.44 1.81 -3.45
CA ASP A 371 -4.80 2.23 -3.73
C ASP A 371 -5.88 1.45 -2.98
N GLY A 372 -5.48 0.59 -2.05
CA GLY A 372 -6.40 -0.14 -1.20
C GLY A 372 -5.71 -0.67 0.06
N TYR A 373 -6.47 -0.98 1.11
CA TYR A 373 -5.95 -1.64 2.28
C TYR A 373 -7.01 -2.43 3.04
N GLY A 374 -6.56 -3.39 3.80
CA GLY A 374 -7.40 -4.20 4.66
C GLY A 374 -6.59 -5.09 5.59
N TYR A 375 -7.30 -5.92 6.35
CA TYR A 375 -6.69 -6.83 7.31
C TYR A 375 -7.09 -8.28 7.00
N SER A 376 -6.14 -9.20 7.06
CA SER A 376 -6.36 -10.63 7.08
C SER A 376 -5.61 -11.22 8.27
N LEU A 377 -6.31 -11.97 9.13
CA LEU A 377 -5.74 -12.51 10.39
C LEU A 377 -5.00 -11.44 11.21
N SER A 378 -5.57 -10.24 11.30
CA SER A 378 -4.97 -9.05 11.98
C SER A 378 -3.72 -8.48 11.33
N THR A 379 -3.24 -9.01 10.22
CA THR A 379 -2.15 -8.42 9.43
C THR A 379 -2.71 -7.38 8.49
N LEU A 380 -2.09 -6.20 8.49
CA LEU A 380 -2.41 -5.11 7.56
C LEU A 380 -1.75 -5.38 6.21
N TYR A 381 -2.56 -5.36 5.17
CA TYR A 381 -2.11 -5.44 3.78
C TYR A 381 -2.51 -4.17 3.04
N HIS A 382 -1.63 -3.75 2.12
CA HIS A 382 -1.92 -2.71 1.14
C HIS A 382 -1.97 -3.32 -0.26
N HIS A 383 -2.88 -2.82 -1.08
CA HIS A 383 -2.96 -3.20 -2.48
C HIS A 383 -2.00 -2.33 -3.30
N LEU A 384 -1.12 -2.98 -4.06
CA LEU A 384 -0.06 -2.38 -4.86
C LEU A 384 -0.35 -2.58 -6.34
N ASN A 385 -0.63 -1.49 -7.06
CA ASN A 385 -0.66 -1.50 -8.51
C ASN A 385 0.76 -1.21 -9.02
N LEU A 386 1.38 -2.21 -9.62
CA LEU A 386 2.80 -2.21 -9.94
C LEU A 386 3.13 -1.51 -11.28
N GLY A 387 2.13 -1.19 -12.10
CA GLY A 387 2.36 -0.61 -13.42
C GLY A 387 2.93 -1.62 -14.44
N TRP A 388 2.47 -2.89 -14.37
CA TRP A 388 2.90 -4.01 -15.21
C TRP A 388 1.70 -4.77 -15.80
N SER A 389 0.83 -4.07 -16.52
CA SER A 389 -0.39 -4.61 -17.14
C SER A 389 -1.29 -5.39 -16.17
N GLY A 390 -1.26 -5.07 -14.88
CA GLY A 390 -1.97 -5.81 -13.83
C GLY A 390 -1.29 -7.14 -13.45
N THR A 391 -0.20 -7.53 -14.12
CA THR A 391 0.54 -8.76 -13.78
C THR A 391 1.19 -8.61 -12.41
N ALA A 392 0.97 -9.62 -11.56
CA ALA A 392 1.49 -9.66 -10.19
C ALA A 392 1.11 -8.45 -9.31
N THR A 393 0.10 -7.66 -9.69
CA THR A 393 -0.55 -6.71 -8.78
C THR A 393 -0.97 -7.45 -7.52
N ALA A 394 -0.56 -6.96 -6.36
CA ALA A 394 -0.56 -7.76 -5.16
C ALA A 394 -1.08 -7.01 -3.93
N TRP A 395 -1.67 -7.77 -3.01
CA TRP A 395 -1.82 -7.38 -1.62
C TRP A 395 -0.53 -7.74 -0.88
N TYR A 396 0.07 -6.76 -0.20
CA TYR A 396 1.35 -6.92 0.47
C TYR A 396 1.34 -6.29 1.87
N ALA A 397 1.83 -7.03 2.85
CA ALA A 397 2.04 -6.54 4.20
C ALA A 397 3.33 -5.72 4.24
N LEU A 398 3.25 -4.43 3.92
CA LEU A 398 4.40 -3.53 3.88
C LEU A 398 5.17 -3.55 5.21
N PRO A 399 6.50 -3.44 5.20
CA PRO A 399 7.29 -3.39 6.42
C PRO A 399 6.97 -2.12 7.21
N LEU A 400 6.55 -2.30 8.45
CA LEU A 400 6.20 -1.22 9.38
C LEU A 400 7.17 -1.15 10.56
N ILE A 401 8.33 -1.76 10.42
CA ILE A 401 9.30 -1.93 11.50
C ILE A 401 10.18 -0.69 11.58
N ASP A 402 10.00 0.08 12.64
CA ASP A 402 10.95 1.13 13.04
C ASP A 402 12.02 0.47 13.93
N THR A 403 13.13 0.06 13.33
CA THR A 403 14.15 -0.72 14.06
C THR A 403 15.20 0.15 14.73
N GLY A 404 15.31 1.42 14.34
CA GLY A 404 16.36 2.33 14.84
C GLY A 404 17.80 1.86 14.61
N ILE A 405 18.00 0.58 14.31
CA ILE A 405 19.30 -0.09 14.21
C ILE A 405 19.50 -0.77 12.84
N TYR A 406 18.42 -1.23 12.21
CA TYR A 406 18.47 -1.91 10.91
C TYR A 406 17.64 -1.16 9.89
N LEU A 407 18.30 -0.58 8.95
CA LEU A 407 17.71 0.13 7.83
C LEU A 407 17.35 -0.89 6.75
N PHE A 408 16.10 -1.35 6.76
CA PHE A 408 15.54 -2.01 5.58
C PHE A 408 15.13 -0.89 4.63
N ASN A 409 15.96 -0.50 3.72
CA ASN A 409 15.60 0.50 2.71
C ASN A 409 14.61 -0.09 1.70
N VAL A 410 13.40 -0.45 2.17
CA VAL A 410 12.37 -1.10 1.34
C VAL A 410 11.35 -0.09 0.84
N VAL A 411 10.85 0.79 1.71
CA VAL A 411 9.93 1.88 1.35
C VAL A 411 10.49 3.18 1.89
N TYR A 412 11.07 3.99 1.04
CA TYR A 412 11.81 5.19 1.45
C TYR A 412 11.15 6.52 1.04
N GLY A 413 10.08 6.49 0.24
CA GLY A 413 9.38 7.69 -0.19
C GLY A 413 7.89 7.45 -0.42
N CYS A 414 7.07 8.45 -0.11
CA CYS A 414 5.62 8.43 -0.30
C CYS A 414 5.13 9.79 -0.78
N VAL A 415 4.39 9.84 -1.90
CA VAL A 415 3.62 11.02 -2.30
C VAL A 415 2.20 10.86 -1.79
N TYR A 416 1.78 11.75 -0.91
CA TYR A 416 0.51 11.71 -0.18
C TYR A 416 -0.11 13.10 -0.05
N ASN A 417 -1.30 13.22 0.54
CA ASN A 417 -2.06 14.47 0.64
C ASN A 417 -2.12 15.21 -0.71
N THR A 418 -2.43 14.45 -1.76
CA THR A 418 -2.49 14.97 -3.13
C THR A 418 -3.94 15.31 -3.46
N TYR A 419 -4.19 16.61 -3.64
CA TYR A 419 -5.54 17.14 -3.85
C TYR A 419 -5.63 17.90 -5.16
N THR A 420 -6.74 17.74 -5.87
CA THR A 420 -7.05 18.54 -7.06
C THR A 420 -7.46 19.96 -6.71
N ASN A 421 -7.91 20.22 -5.48
CA ASN A 421 -8.23 21.52 -4.94
C ASN A 421 -7.95 21.58 -3.43
N GLY A 422 -7.61 22.75 -2.93
CA GLY A 422 -7.31 22.97 -1.51
C GLY A 422 -6.02 22.28 -1.04
N SER A 423 -5.77 22.35 0.25
CA SER A 423 -4.60 21.74 0.90
C SER A 423 -4.90 21.51 2.37
N GLY A 424 -4.09 20.69 3.04
CA GLY A 424 -4.23 20.44 4.48
C GLY A 424 -3.93 19.00 4.83
N GLU A 425 -4.35 18.62 6.03
CA GLU A 425 -4.18 17.28 6.60
C GLU A 425 -5.46 16.46 6.55
N ILE A 426 -5.35 15.19 6.87
CA ILE A 426 -6.48 14.27 6.97
C ILE A 426 -6.54 13.71 8.39
N ILE A 427 -7.72 13.76 9.00
CA ILE A 427 -8.02 12.93 10.17
C ILE A 427 -9.04 11.89 9.73
N SER A 428 -8.69 10.65 9.83
CA SER A 428 -9.55 9.54 9.46
C SER A 428 -9.66 8.49 10.56
N GLY A 429 -10.58 7.58 10.39
CA GLY A 429 -10.74 6.49 11.33
C GLY A 429 -11.98 5.64 11.05
N ARG A 430 -12.33 4.80 12.01
CA ARG A 430 -13.45 3.87 11.91
C ARG A 430 -14.33 3.91 13.15
N VAL A 431 -15.61 4.00 12.93
CA VAL A 431 -16.64 3.95 14.00
C VAL A 431 -17.21 2.54 14.06
N LEU A 432 -17.16 1.96 15.25
CA LEU A 432 -17.64 0.61 15.54
C LEU A 432 -18.62 0.64 16.73
N ASP A 433 -19.55 -0.30 16.76
CA ASP A 433 -20.37 -0.53 17.95
C ASP A 433 -19.64 -1.36 19.02
N GLN A 434 -20.29 -1.63 20.13
CA GLN A 434 -19.73 -2.37 21.28
C GLN A 434 -19.28 -3.80 20.94
N ILE A 435 -19.87 -4.41 19.90
CA ILE A 435 -19.52 -5.75 19.44
C ILE A 435 -18.68 -5.72 18.16
N SER A 436 -18.00 -4.57 17.92
CA SER A 436 -17.05 -4.36 16.83
C SER A 436 -17.65 -4.39 15.41
N ARG A 437 -18.94 -4.12 15.23
CA ARG A 437 -19.55 -3.98 13.91
C ARG A 437 -19.40 -2.53 13.41
N PRO A 438 -19.19 -2.34 12.10
CA PRO A 438 -19.17 -1.00 11.50
C PRO A 438 -20.47 -0.24 11.72
N VAL A 439 -20.36 1.05 12.01
CA VAL A 439 -21.52 1.95 12.13
C VAL A 439 -21.53 2.91 10.96
N ALA A 440 -22.38 2.64 9.99
CA ALA A 440 -22.55 3.49 8.82
C ALA A 440 -23.35 4.74 9.13
N ASN A 441 -23.14 5.82 8.36
CA ASN A 441 -23.84 7.10 8.49
C ASN A 441 -23.83 7.68 9.92
N ALA A 442 -22.76 7.48 10.67
CA ALA A 442 -22.49 8.22 11.89
C ALA A 442 -21.90 9.58 11.53
N THR A 443 -22.38 10.64 12.16
CA THR A 443 -21.83 11.98 11.94
C THR A 443 -20.54 12.14 12.77
N VAL A 444 -19.46 12.55 12.13
CA VAL A 444 -18.17 12.84 12.74
C VAL A 444 -17.89 14.32 12.58
N THR A 445 -17.79 15.02 13.69
CA THR A 445 -17.55 16.47 13.74
C THR A 445 -16.25 16.75 14.44
N ALA A 446 -15.32 17.44 13.79
CA ALA A 446 -14.07 17.92 14.36
C ALA A 446 -14.16 19.44 14.59
N THR A 447 -14.04 19.87 15.84
CA THR A 447 -13.98 21.28 16.23
C THR A 447 -12.54 21.63 16.55
N ARG A 448 -11.96 22.55 15.78
CA ARG A 448 -10.58 23.01 15.92
C ARG A 448 -10.43 23.93 17.13
N SER A 449 -9.41 23.73 17.94
CA SER A 449 -8.98 24.69 18.96
C SER A 449 -8.55 25.99 18.27
N GLY A 450 -9.21 27.10 18.58
CA GLY A 450 -9.01 28.38 17.89
C GLY A 450 -9.99 28.66 16.75
N GLY A 451 -10.99 27.80 16.54
CA GLY A 451 -12.11 28.02 15.61
C GLY A 451 -12.08 27.16 14.34
N GLY A 452 -13.25 26.92 13.82
CA GLY A 452 -13.51 26.07 12.66
C GLY A 452 -14.08 24.73 13.04
N THR A 453 -15.08 24.30 12.27
CA THR A 453 -15.77 23.01 12.43
C THR A 453 -15.82 22.29 11.09
N TYR A 454 -15.46 21.02 11.09
CA TYR A 454 -15.38 20.15 9.92
C TYR A 454 -16.25 18.92 10.20
N THR A 455 -17.09 18.53 9.26
CA THR A 455 -18.03 17.45 9.47
C THR A 455 -18.04 16.50 8.28
N THR A 456 -18.12 15.20 8.56
CA THR A 456 -18.29 14.14 7.58
C THR A 456 -19.19 13.05 8.14
N THR A 457 -19.51 12.04 7.34
CA THR A 457 -20.24 10.85 7.77
C THR A 457 -19.45 9.58 7.47
N THR A 458 -19.65 8.54 8.28
CA THR A 458 -19.05 7.24 8.03
C THR A 458 -19.71 6.52 6.86
N ASP A 459 -18.92 5.79 6.09
CA ASP A 459 -19.40 4.91 5.01
C ASP A 459 -19.97 3.57 5.57
N GLY A 460 -20.30 2.62 4.66
CA GLY A 460 -20.83 1.30 5.02
C GLY A 460 -19.87 0.45 5.87
N GLN A 461 -18.58 0.72 5.81
CA GLN A 461 -17.55 0.08 6.63
C GLN A 461 -17.27 0.83 7.93
N GLY A 462 -18.05 1.88 8.23
CA GLY A 462 -17.85 2.75 9.38
C GLY A 462 -16.64 3.68 9.26
N ILE A 463 -16.03 3.79 8.07
CA ILE A 463 -14.85 4.61 7.82
C ILE A 463 -15.27 6.05 7.56
N TYR A 464 -14.52 7.00 8.11
CA TYR A 464 -14.65 8.42 7.86
C TYR A 464 -13.29 9.04 7.54
N ALA A 465 -13.32 10.14 6.79
CA ALA A 465 -12.17 11.02 6.61
C ALA A 465 -12.63 12.48 6.62
N LEU A 466 -11.89 13.30 7.35
CA LEU A 466 -11.97 14.74 7.39
C LEU A 466 -10.70 15.25 6.71
N ASP A 467 -10.79 15.56 5.44
CA ASP A 467 -9.66 15.97 4.61
C ASP A 467 -9.52 17.48 4.49
N ARG A 468 -8.33 17.92 4.07
CA ARG A 468 -8.00 19.33 3.84
C ARG A 468 -8.24 20.22 5.06
N ILE A 469 -8.09 19.64 6.25
CA ILE A 469 -8.18 20.39 7.50
C ILE A 469 -6.86 21.05 7.85
N PRO A 470 -6.84 22.18 8.56
CA PRO A 470 -5.62 22.90 8.92
C PRO A 470 -4.59 22.01 9.64
N PRO A 471 -3.30 22.09 9.23
CA PRO A 471 -2.20 21.40 9.92
C PRO A 471 -1.88 22.06 11.26
N ALA A 472 -0.99 21.42 12.04
CA ALA A 472 -0.47 21.91 13.32
C ALA A 472 -1.57 22.38 14.29
N SER A 473 -2.68 21.66 14.32
CA SER A 473 -3.90 22.06 15.03
C SER A 473 -4.42 20.93 15.91
N SER A 474 -5.05 21.27 17.03
CA SER A 474 -5.75 20.35 17.90
C SER A 474 -7.26 20.37 17.62
N TYR A 475 -7.89 19.21 17.62
CA TYR A 475 -9.28 19.02 17.31
C TYR A 475 -9.98 18.22 18.39
N SER A 476 -11.16 18.68 18.82
CA SER A 476 -12.12 17.87 19.56
C SER A 476 -13.02 17.17 18.54
N ILE A 477 -12.97 15.85 18.47
CA ILE A 477 -13.76 15.06 17.52
C ILE A 477 -14.90 14.41 18.27
N THR A 478 -16.13 14.67 17.81
CA THR A 478 -17.35 14.09 18.34
C THR A 478 -18.01 13.21 17.29
N VAL A 479 -18.33 11.98 17.67
CA VAL A 479 -19.09 11.04 16.85
C VAL A 479 -20.49 10.90 17.42
N THR A 480 -21.50 11.08 16.55
CA THR A 480 -22.90 10.97 16.91
C THR A 480 -23.67 10.08 15.93
N LYS A 481 -24.63 9.32 16.45
CA LYS A 481 -25.56 8.51 15.65
C LYS A 481 -26.84 8.31 16.43
N ALA A 482 -28.00 8.35 15.78
CA ALA A 482 -29.28 8.03 16.42
C ALA A 482 -29.23 6.65 17.10
N ASN A 483 -29.76 6.56 18.32
CA ASN A 483 -29.75 5.39 19.16
C ASN A 483 -28.36 4.95 19.70
N TYR A 484 -27.35 5.84 19.64
CA TYR A 484 -26.04 5.64 20.23
C TYR A 484 -25.66 6.82 21.12
N SER A 485 -24.94 6.54 22.18
CA SER A 485 -24.37 7.60 23.03
C SER A 485 -23.23 8.30 22.29
N PRO A 486 -23.16 9.63 22.26
CA PRO A 486 -22.06 10.35 21.65
C PRO A 486 -20.72 9.99 22.29
N THR A 487 -19.66 9.96 21.47
CA THR A 487 -18.29 9.77 21.90
C THR A 487 -17.44 10.95 21.44
N THR A 488 -16.54 11.43 22.34
CA THR A 488 -15.67 12.56 22.03
C THR A 488 -14.23 12.24 22.41
N GLY A 489 -13.27 12.71 21.60
CA GLY A 489 -11.83 12.60 21.87
C GLY A 489 -11.06 13.74 21.25
N VAL A 490 -9.79 13.90 21.63
CA VAL A 490 -8.91 14.97 21.15
C VAL A 490 -7.82 14.39 20.26
N PHE A 491 -7.59 15.02 19.12
CA PHE A 491 -6.57 14.67 18.13
C PHE A 491 -5.81 15.91 17.69
N ALA A 492 -4.57 15.70 17.25
CA ALA A 492 -3.76 16.77 16.69
C ALA A 492 -3.30 16.37 15.28
N THR A 493 -3.32 17.33 14.36
CA THR A 493 -2.69 17.21 13.06
C THR A 493 -1.22 17.57 13.15
N GLY A 494 -0.38 16.94 12.32
CA GLY A 494 1.04 17.22 12.23
C GLY A 494 1.34 18.63 11.68
N THR A 495 2.62 18.98 11.64
CA THR A 495 3.12 20.28 11.18
C THR A 495 3.29 20.37 9.67
N SER A 496 2.66 19.55 8.88
CA SER A 496 2.67 19.56 7.41
C SER A 496 3.97 19.18 6.70
N GLN A 497 5.03 18.82 7.38
CA GLN A 497 6.30 18.60 6.68
C GLN A 497 6.79 17.14 6.68
N ASP A 498 6.56 16.35 7.72
CA ASP A 498 7.26 15.07 7.82
C ASP A 498 6.49 13.93 8.46
N ARG A 499 5.24 14.08 8.84
CA ARG A 499 4.52 13.03 9.54
C ARG A 499 3.04 13.02 9.22
N ALA A 500 2.59 11.83 9.01
CA ALA A 500 1.25 11.47 8.69
C ALA A 500 0.24 11.88 9.76
N PRO A 501 -0.98 12.20 9.32
CA PRO A 501 -2.11 12.42 10.20
C PRO A 501 -2.47 11.15 10.97
N THR A 502 -3.01 11.34 12.15
CA THR A 502 -3.44 10.25 13.03
C THR A 502 -4.73 9.64 12.52
N SER A 503 -4.74 8.35 12.21
CA SER A 503 -5.98 7.60 12.05
C SER A 503 -6.45 7.10 13.43
N GLY A 504 -7.76 7.15 13.69
CA GLY A 504 -8.34 6.76 14.96
C GLY A 504 -9.46 5.72 14.82
N ARG A 505 -9.57 4.83 15.83
CA ARG A 505 -10.71 3.93 16.00
C ARG A 505 -11.63 4.46 17.08
N TRP A 506 -12.90 4.65 16.75
CA TRP A 506 -13.92 5.09 17.69
C TRP A 506 -14.87 3.95 18.05
N LEU A 507 -15.14 3.81 19.35
CA LEU A 507 -16.20 2.96 19.85
C LEU A 507 -17.33 3.85 20.30
N ILE A 508 -18.51 3.69 19.71
CA ILE A 508 -19.75 4.31 20.20
C ILE A 508 -20.63 3.24 20.82
N CYS A 509 -21.20 3.59 21.98
CA CYS A 509 -22.07 2.69 22.73
C CYS A 509 -23.54 2.92 22.32
N ALA A 510 -24.36 1.87 22.24
CA ALA A 510 -25.78 2.01 22.09
C ALA A 510 -26.36 2.88 23.22
N ALA A 511 -27.25 3.80 22.92
CA ALA A 511 -27.99 4.54 23.93
C ALA A 511 -28.83 3.54 24.75
N ARG A 512 -28.76 3.63 26.09
CA ARG A 512 -29.59 2.84 27.00
C ARG A 512 -30.99 3.40 27.06
#